data_efd26a70cd7993696af251d7d5c34574
#
_entry.id   efd26a70cd7993696af251d7d5c34574
#
_cell.length_a   1.000
_cell.length_b   1.000
_cell.length_c   1.000
_cell.angle_alpha   90.00
_cell.angle_beta   90.00
_cell.angle_gamma   90.00
#
_symmetry.space_group_name_H-M   'P 1'
#
loop_
_entity.id
_entity.type
_entity.pdbx_description
1 polymer ?
#
loop_
_entity_poly.entity_id
_entity_poly.type
_entity_poly.pdbx_seq_one_letter_code
_entity_poly.pdbx_strand_id
1 'polypeptide(L)'
;MIVDSSVLIALILQELGYQKVGRVLRAEDTLHMSTATWVELGVVADRRLSEVNQHRLDAMIDGLGIVLVPLSVAQARRARQAHRRYGPGSGSAARLNMGDCFSY
;
A
#
# COMPACT_ATOMS: atom_id res chain seq x y z
N MET A 1 -4.08 10.63 -5.52
CA MET A 1 -3.15 9.47 -5.71
C MET A 1 -3.57 8.33 -4.80
N ILE A 2 -3.55 7.13 -5.30
CA ILE A 2 -3.78 5.92 -4.51
C ILE A 2 -2.44 5.41 -3.99
N VAL A 3 -2.34 5.19 -2.69
CA VAL A 3 -1.10 4.79 -2.03
C VAL A 3 -1.11 3.28 -1.78
N ASP A 4 -0.04 2.61 -2.19
CA ASP A 4 0.17 1.19 -1.91
C ASP A 4 0.92 1.00 -0.59
N SER A 5 0.69 -0.15 0.06
CA SER A 5 1.34 -0.49 1.34
C SER A 5 2.86 -0.49 1.25
N SER A 6 3.41 -0.98 0.14
CA SER A 6 4.87 -1.06 -0.07
C SER A 6 5.55 0.31 -0.01
N VAL A 7 4.86 1.35 -0.44
CA VAL A 7 5.38 2.73 -0.43
C VAL A 7 5.61 3.20 1.02
N LEU A 8 4.64 2.95 1.89
CA LEU A 8 4.74 3.37 3.29
C LEU A 8 5.78 2.55 4.06
N ILE A 9 5.88 1.26 3.78
CA ILE A 9 6.92 0.42 4.38
C ILE A 9 8.30 0.89 3.94
N ALA A 10 8.47 1.21 2.65
CA ALA A 10 9.74 1.74 2.14
C ALA A 10 10.15 3.04 2.83
N LEU A 11 9.18 3.93 3.11
CA LEU A 11 9.44 5.17 3.83
C LEU A 11 9.88 4.92 5.27
N ILE A 12 9.19 4.04 5.99
CA ILE A 12 9.50 3.73 7.38
C ILE A 12 10.86 3.04 7.51
N LEU A 13 11.17 2.11 6.62
CA LEU A 13 12.44 1.38 6.63
C LEU A 13 13.57 2.16 5.92
N GLN A 14 13.26 3.32 5.38
CA GLN A 14 14.22 4.17 4.65
C GLN A 14 14.94 3.38 3.53
N GLU A 15 14.17 2.64 2.75
CA GLU A 15 14.68 1.90 1.61
C GLU A 15 15.23 2.86 0.55
N LEU A 16 16.03 2.34 -0.38
CA LEU A 16 16.66 3.13 -1.42
C LEU A 16 15.63 3.97 -2.19
N GLY A 17 15.87 5.29 -2.24
CA GLY A 17 14.97 6.23 -2.93
C GLY A 17 13.81 6.74 -2.08
N TYR A 18 13.78 6.45 -0.78
CA TYR A 18 12.65 6.84 0.07
C TYR A 18 12.42 8.36 0.13
N GLN A 19 13.48 9.18 0.06
CA GLN A 19 13.33 10.64 0.08
C GLN A 19 12.57 11.14 -1.14
N LYS A 20 12.85 10.59 -2.31
CA LYS A 20 12.14 10.93 -3.55
C LYS A 20 10.67 10.54 -3.47
N VAL A 21 10.38 9.35 -2.97
CA VAL A 21 9.01 8.87 -2.75
C VAL A 21 8.28 9.78 -1.77
N GLY A 22 8.91 10.15 -0.67
CA GLY A 22 8.32 11.06 0.31
C GLY A 22 8.00 12.42 -0.29
N ARG A 23 8.86 12.96 -1.15
CA ARG A 23 8.60 14.23 -1.84
C ARG A 23 7.39 14.12 -2.78
N VAL A 24 7.28 13.02 -3.53
CA VAL A 24 6.14 12.79 -4.42
C VAL A 24 4.84 12.75 -3.64
N LEU A 25 4.80 12.03 -2.53
CA LEU A 25 3.59 11.93 -1.69
C LEU A 25 3.21 13.29 -1.10
N ARG A 26 4.18 14.06 -0.61
CA ARG A 26 3.89 15.37 -0.02
C ARG A 26 3.45 16.41 -1.05
N ALA A 27 3.79 16.23 -2.32
CA ALA A 27 3.38 17.11 -3.40
C ALA A 27 1.95 16.87 -3.88
N GLU A 28 1.36 15.73 -3.54
CA GLU A 28 -0.02 15.41 -3.94
C GLU A 28 -1.03 16.11 -3.03
N ASP A 29 -2.11 16.63 -3.63
CA ASP A 29 -3.17 17.31 -2.89
C ASP A 29 -3.97 16.34 -2.02
N THR A 30 -4.24 15.15 -2.55
CA THR A 30 -5.01 14.13 -1.84
C THR A 30 -4.36 12.76 -2.01
N LEU A 31 -4.26 12.04 -0.89
CA LEU A 31 -3.78 10.66 -0.86
C LEU A 31 -4.90 9.75 -0.35
N HIS A 32 -5.12 8.65 -1.04
CA HIS A 32 -6.16 7.68 -0.70
C HIS A 32 -5.55 6.30 -0.56
N MET A 33 -6.13 5.50 0.34
CA MET A 33 -5.77 4.10 0.50
C MET A 33 -7.05 3.29 0.69
N SER A 34 -7.15 2.16 0.01
CA SER A 34 -8.24 1.22 0.24
C SER A 34 -8.18 0.66 1.65
N THR A 35 -9.35 0.44 2.27
CA THR A 35 -9.43 -0.23 3.58
C THR A 35 -8.79 -1.63 3.53
N ALA A 36 -8.87 -2.33 2.41
CA ALA A 36 -8.21 -3.62 2.22
C ALA A 36 -6.68 -3.48 2.25
N THR A 37 -6.14 -2.48 1.58
CA THR A 37 -4.70 -2.17 1.60
C THR A 37 -4.24 -1.78 3.00
N TRP A 38 -5.06 -1.03 3.73
CA TRP A 38 -4.75 -0.64 5.11
C TRP A 38 -4.66 -1.85 6.04
N VAL A 39 -5.56 -2.82 5.89
CA VAL A 39 -5.49 -4.07 6.67
C VAL A 39 -4.22 -4.85 6.33
N GLU A 40 -3.91 -4.99 5.04
CA GLU A 40 -2.68 -5.65 4.60
C GLU A 40 -1.44 -4.95 5.16
N LEU A 41 -1.41 -3.62 5.12
CA LEU A 41 -0.33 -2.84 5.70
C LEU A 41 -0.13 -3.17 7.19
N GLY A 42 -1.22 -3.29 7.93
CA GLY A 42 -1.19 -3.68 9.34
C GLY A 42 -0.57 -5.07 9.55
N VAL A 43 -0.96 -6.03 8.71
CA VAL A 43 -0.39 -7.39 8.77
C VAL A 43 1.10 -7.39 8.49
N VAL A 44 1.54 -6.65 7.48
CA VAL A 44 2.97 -6.53 7.15
C VAL A 44 3.73 -5.82 8.27
N ALA A 45 3.15 -4.75 8.81
CA ALA A 45 3.74 -3.99 9.91
C ALA A 45 3.95 -4.87 11.15
N ASP A 46 2.96 -5.69 11.50
CA ASP A 46 3.06 -6.61 12.64
C ASP A 46 4.21 -7.62 12.49
N ARG A 47 4.49 -8.01 11.26
CA ARG A 47 5.55 -8.99 10.96
C ARG A 47 6.93 -8.39 10.82
N ARG A 48 7.03 -7.17 10.28
CA ARG A 48 8.30 -6.60 9.83
C ARG A 48 8.79 -5.43 10.64
N LEU A 49 7.88 -4.70 11.31
CA LEU A 49 8.23 -3.45 11.98
C LEU A 49 8.32 -3.63 13.49
N SER A 50 9.29 -2.94 14.10
CA SER A 50 9.35 -2.78 15.54
C SER A 50 8.14 -2.00 16.03
N GLU A 51 7.86 -2.07 17.33
CA GLU A 51 6.78 -1.30 17.94
C GLU A 51 6.95 0.20 17.69
N VAL A 52 8.17 0.71 17.81
CA VAL A 52 8.49 2.12 17.53
C VAL A 52 8.15 2.48 16.09
N ASN A 53 8.52 1.63 15.12
CA ASN A 53 8.24 1.89 13.72
C ASN A 53 6.75 1.75 13.39
N GLN A 54 6.01 0.90 14.09
CA GLN A 54 4.54 0.85 13.93
C GLN A 54 3.89 2.15 14.38
N HIS A 55 4.32 2.74 15.51
CA HIS A 55 3.83 4.05 15.95
C HIS A 55 4.21 5.16 14.96
N ARG A 56 5.41 5.10 14.40
CA ARG A 56 5.84 6.06 13.36
C ARG A 56 5.01 5.92 12.09
N LEU A 57 4.65 4.70 11.72
CA LEU A 57 3.79 4.44 10.57
C LEU A 57 2.40 5.07 10.76
N ASP A 58 1.79 4.88 11.93
CA ASP A 58 0.48 5.47 12.24
C ASP A 58 0.54 7.00 12.19
N ALA A 59 1.59 7.58 12.79
CA ALA A 59 1.81 9.01 12.75
C ALA A 59 2.04 9.53 11.32
N MET A 60 2.71 8.77 10.48
CA MET A 60 2.93 9.11 9.08
C MET A 60 1.63 9.10 8.28
N ILE A 61 0.78 8.11 8.47
CA ILE A 61 -0.53 8.03 7.79
C ILE A 61 -1.36 9.26 8.16
N ASP A 62 -1.41 9.60 9.43
CA ASP A 62 -2.12 10.79 9.90
C ASP A 62 -1.50 12.08 9.36
N GLY A 63 -0.18 12.20 9.42
CA GLY A 63 0.55 13.38 8.98
C GLY A 63 0.47 13.64 7.48
N LEU A 64 0.40 12.58 6.67
CA LEU A 64 0.21 12.70 5.23
C LEU A 64 -1.25 12.94 4.84
N GLY A 65 -2.18 12.85 5.79
CA GLY A 65 -3.60 13.04 5.52
C GLY A 65 -4.17 11.96 4.60
N ILE A 66 -3.69 10.74 4.71
CA ILE A 66 -4.17 9.64 3.87
C ILE A 66 -5.62 9.31 4.25
N VAL A 67 -6.51 9.38 3.26
CA VAL A 67 -7.93 9.09 3.43
C VAL A 67 -8.16 7.61 3.14
N LEU A 68 -8.74 6.89 4.09
CA LEU A 68 -9.15 5.50 3.89
C LEU A 68 -10.46 5.47 3.13
N VAL A 69 -10.50 4.68 2.06
CA VAL A 69 -11.67 4.56 1.19
C VAL A 69 -12.13 3.10 1.19
N PRO A 70 -13.42 2.83 1.43
CA PRO A 70 -13.93 1.47 1.38
C PRO A 70 -13.66 0.80 0.03
N LEU A 71 -13.25 -0.47 0.06
CA LEU A 71 -13.10 -1.26 -1.15
C LEU A 71 -14.49 -1.54 -1.74
N SER A 72 -14.75 -1.04 -2.94
CA SER A 72 -16.02 -1.30 -3.61
C SER A 72 -16.07 -2.71 -4.22
N VAL A 73 -17.29 -3.19 -4.50
CA VAL A 73 -17.47 -4.49 -5.18
C VAL A 73 -16.78 -4.49 -6.56
N ALA A 74 -16.90 -3.38 -7.30
CA ALA A 74 -16.22 -3.25 -8.59
C ALA A 74 -14.71 -3.33 -8.47
N GLN A 75 -14.12 -2.66 -7.46
CA GLN A 75 -12.69 -2.74 -7.19
C GLN A 75 -12.26 -4.14 -6.77
N ALA A 76 -13.05 -4.81 -5.94
CA ALA A 76 -12.79 -6.18 -5.52
C ALA A 76 -12.77 -7.15 -6.72
N ARG A 77 -13.70 -6.98 -7.64
CA ARG A 77 -13.74 -7.78 -8.87
C ARG A 77 -12.53 -7.54 -9.76
N ARG A 78 -12.12 -6.27 -9.92
CA ARG A 78 -10.92 -5.92 -10.67
C ARG A 78 -9.65 -6.49 -10.04
N ALA A 79 -9.56 -6.43 -8.71
CA ALA A 79 -8.43 -6.99 -7.98
C ALA A 79 -8.34 -8.50 -8.19
N ARG A 80 -9.47 -9.20 -8.14
CA ARG A 80 -9.52 -10.64 -8.41
C ARG A 80 -9.08 -10.98 -9.83
N GLN A 81 -9.50 -10.19 -10.82
CA GLN A 81 -9.08 -10.37 -12.22
C GLN A 81 -7.58 -10.13 -12.38
N ALA A 82 -7.04 -9.08 -11.74
CA ALA A 82 -5.62 -8.77 -11.78
C ALA A 82 -4.79 -9.90 -11.16
N HIS A 83 -5.24 -10.46 -10.03
CA HIS A 83 -4.57 -11.58 -9.39
C HIS A 83 -4.61 -12.85 -10.27
N ARG A 84 -5.74 -13.12 -10.90
CA ARG A 84 -5.88 -14.26 -11.81
C ARG A 84 -4.96 -14.12 -13.03
N ARG A 85 -4.82 -12.90 -13.56
CA ARG A 85 -4.06 -12.61 -14.79
C ARG A 85 -2.56 -12.45 -14.51
N TYR A 86 -2.18 -11.84 -13.38
CA TYR A 86 -0.81 -11.41 -13.09
C TYR A 86 -0.26 -11.93 -11.77
N GLY A 87 -1.04 -12.59 -10.95
CA GLY A 87 -0.63 -13.08 -9.64
C GLY A 87 0.28 -14.31 -9.69
N PRO A 88 0.83 -14.74 -8.55
CA PRO A 88 1.62 -15.97 -8.47
C PRO A 88 0.80 -17.17 -8.96
N GLY A 89 1.42 -18.04 -9.76
CA GLY A 89 0.78 -19.21 -10.33
C GLY A 89 -0.02 -18.98 -11.60
N SER A 90 -0.15 -17.72 -12.04
CA SER A 90 -0.87 -17.38 -13.29
C SER A 90 -0.03 -17.62 -14.55
N GLY A 91 1.29 -17.78 -14.41
CA GLY A 91 2.21 -17.83 -15.52
C GLY A 91 2.66 -16.47 -16.02
N SER A 92 2.12 -15.38 -15.48
CA SER A 92 2.52 -14.01 -15.83
C SER A 92 3.84 -13.63 -15.15
N ALA A 93 4.67 -12.88 -15.86
CA ALA A 93 5.91 -12.32 -15.31
C ALA A 93 5.65 -11.23 -14.24
N ALA A 94 4.48 -10.63 -14.24
CA ALA A 94 4.14 -9.56 -13.30
C ALA A 94 4.04 -10.05 -11.85
N ARG A 95 3.54 -11.27 -11.62
CA ARG A 95 3.46 -11.91 -10.30
C ARG A 95 2.94 -11.00 -9.20
N LEU A 96 1.82 -10.32 -9.46
CA LEU A 96 1.23 -9.42 -8.47
C LEU A 96 0.78 -10.19 -7.23
N ASN A 97 1.12 -9.70 -6.05
CA ASN A 97 0.58 -10.23 -4.82
C ASN A 97 -0.84 -9.66 -4.57
N MET A 98 -1.51 -10.14 -3.51
CA MET A 98 -2.88 -9.72 -3.22
C MET A 98 -2.98 -8.20 -3.02
N GLY A 99 -2.03 -7.60 -2.29
CA GLY A 99 -2.03 -6.17 -2.04
C GLY A 99 -1.86 -5.33 -3.31
N ASP A 100 -0.99 -5.77 -4.22
CA ASP A 100 -0.81 -5.11 -5.51
C ASP A 100 -2.12 -5.11 -6.31
N CYS A 101 -2.92 -6.16 -6.20
CA CYS A 101 -4.19 -6.25 -6.90
C CYS A 101 -5.22 -5.23 -6.38
N PHE A 102 -5.18 -4.87 -5.11
CA PHE A 102 -6.07 -3.83 -4.56
C PHE A 102 -5.70 -2.44 -5.04
N SER A 103 -4.46 -2.23 -5.47
CA SER A 103 -3.98 -0.95 -6.01
C SER A 103 -4.05 -0.93 -7.56
N TYR A 104 -4.34 -2.05 -8.17
CA TYR A 104 -4.46 -2.20 -9.61
C TYR A 104 -5.73 -1.53 -10.12
#